data_9670bc770a2b4ec691679dc3c66a5056
#
_entry.id   9670bc770a2b4ec691679dc3c66a5056
#
_cell.length_a   1.000
_cell.length_b   1.000
_cell.length_c   1.000
_cell.angle_alpha   90.00
_cell.angle_beta   90.00
_cell.angle_gamma   90.00
#
_symmetry.space_group_name_H-M   'P 1'
#
loop_
_entity.id
_entity.type
_entity.pdbx_description
1 polymer ?
#
loop_
_entity_poly.entity_id
_entity_poly.type
_entity_poly.pdbx_seq_one_letter_code
_entity_poly.pdbx_strand_id
1 'polypeptide(L)'
;GKVYISGAVNVKGNRNGINVDVAVTTQPGSAFYLPLSNKSNMSEADWIVFESRQPENAAPENVLELKKQLYERSMTERTKRKEKVNLNLNVSLNVNPGLLLSIIIDPATNMTVNARGTAALNVLLNPGTGELSIFGTYEIAEGDFLFSMQPIISNKKFILQQGGTIQFSGDPMDAMLN
;
A
#
# COMPACT_ATOMS: atom_id res chain seq x y z
N GLY A 1 9.89 -5.66 -2.15
CA GLY A 1 10.54 -5.69 -0.85
C GLY A 1 10.07 -6.86 -0.01
N LYS A 2 10.84 -7.24 0.97
CA LYS A 2 10.42 -8.21 1.99
C LYS A 2 10.42 -7.49 3.33
N VAL A 3 9.28 -7.58 4.06
CA VAL A 3 9.16 -6.99 5.39
C VAL A 3 8.90 -8.13 6.38
N TYR A 4 9.76 -8.26 7.36
CA TYR A 4 9.59 -9.18 8.47
C TYR A 4 8.99 -8.41 9.63
N ILE A 5 7.88 -8.87 10.16
CA ILE A 5 7.14 -8.22 11.24
C ILE A 5 6.81 -9.19 12.35
N SER A 6 6.70 -8.68 13.55
CA SER A 6 6.07 -9.35 14.69
C SER A 6 5.01 -8.45 15.28
N GLY A 7 3.92 -9.01 15.77
CA GLY A 7 2.86 -8.18 16.32
C GLY A 7 1.56 -8.94 16.60
N ALA A 8 0.52 -8.17 16.84
CA ALA A 8 -0.82 -8.66 17.14
C ALA A 8 -1.85 -8.00 16.22
N VAL A 9 -2.89 -8.74 15.91
CA VAL A 9 -4.02 -8.25 15.11
C VAL A 9 -5.31 -8.46 15.91
N ASN A 10 -6.10 -7.40 16.00
CA ASN A 10 -7.42 -7.44 16.61
C ASN A 10 -8.47 -7.03 15.57
N VAL A 11 -9.45 -7.90 15.35
CA VAL A 11 -10.51 -7.67 14.36
C VAL A 11 -11.85 -7.53 15.07
N LYS A 12 -12.51 -6.39 14.86
CA LYS A 12 -13.85 -6.10 15.36
C LYS A 12 -14.78 -5.81 14.20
N GLY A 13 -15.81 -6.63 14.04
CA GLY A 13 -16.82 -6.45 13.00
C GLY A 13 -18.21 -6.23 13.58
N ASN A 14 -19.00 -5.38 12.90
CA ASN A 14 -20.42 -5.22 13.13
C ASN A 14 -21.16 -5.07 11.79
N ARG A 15 -22.49 -4.85 11.81
CA ARG A 15 -23.28 -4.69 10.57
C ARG A 15 -22.86 -3.48 9.72
N ASN A 16 -22.16 -2.52 10.29
CA ASN A 16 -21.79 -1.26 9.62
C ASN A 16 -20.37 -1.26 9.09
N GLY A 17 -19.53 -2.24 9.47
CA GLY A 17 -18.16 -2.32 8.99
C GLY A 17 -17.27 -3.22 9.84
N ILE A 18 -16.04 -3.34 9.37
CA ILE A 18 -14.99 -4.10 10.02
C ILE A 18 -13.85 -3.13 10.38
N ASN A 19 -13.48 -3.10 11.65
CA ASN A 19 -12.28 -2.39 12.11
C ASN A 19 -11.20 -3.42 12.45
N VAL A 20 -10.02 -3.19 11.90
CA VAL A 20 -8.85 -4.04 12.12
C VAL A 20 -7.76 -3.19 12.76
N ASP A 21 -7.45 -3.50 14.00
CA ASP A 21 -6.34 -2.88 14.74
C ASP A 21 -5.14 -3.82 14.68
N VAL A 22 -4.04 -3.31 14.14
CA VAL A 22 -2.79 -4.06 13.96
C VAL A 22 -1.68 -3.36 14.73
N ALA A 23 -1.04 -4.04 15.65
CA ALA A 23 0.16 -3.55 16.32
C ALA A 23 1.35 -4.37 15.82
N VAL A 24 2.28 -3.74 15.14
CA VAL A 24 3.43 -4.42 14.53
C VAL A 24 4.74 -3.73 14.86
N THR A 25 5.77 -4.55 14.97
CA THR A 25 7.17 -4.11 15.06
C THR A 25 7.94 -4.75 13.91
N THR A 26 8.70 -3.94 13.19
CA THR A 26 9.54 -4.43 12.10
C THR A 26 10.76 -5.17 12.64
N GLN A 27 11.20 -6.19 11.89
CA GLN A 27 12.40 -6.95 12.24
C GLN A 27 13.59 -6.54 11.35
N PRO A 28 14.83 -6.73 11.80
CA PRO A 28 16.03 -6.47 10.99
C PRO A 28 16.02 -7.24 9.67
N GLY A 29 16.62 -6.65 8.64
CA GLY A 29 16.64 -7.22 7.29
C GLY A 29 15.38 -6.97 6.46
N SER A 30 14.45 -6.18 7.00
CA SER A 30 13.26 -5.72 6.28
C SER A 30 13.59 -4.59 5.30
N ALA A 31 12.88 -4.55 4.16
CA ALA A 31 12.92 -3.45 3.22
C ALA A 31 11.49 -3.11 2.76
N PHE A 32 11.09 -1.87 2.98
CA PHE A 32 9.78 -1.35 2.61
C PHE A 32 9.93 -0.27 1.55
N TYR A 33 9.16 -0.40 0.46
CA TYR A 33 9.14 0.55 -0.65
C TYR A 33 7.78 1.21 -0.73
N LEU A 34 7.73 2.54 -0.61
CA LEU A 34 6.52 3.34 -0.68
C LEU A 34 6.57 4.24 -1.91
N PRO A 35 5.84 3.91 -2.99
CA PRO A 35 5.70 4.82 -4.12
C PRO A 35 4.68 5.92 -3.79
N LEU A 36 5.09 7.18 -3.85
CA LEU A 36 4.22 8.36 -3.72
C LEU A 36 3.75 8.82 -5.10
N SER A 37 3.22 7.93 -5.93
CA SER A 37 2.69 8.34 -7.23
C SER A 37 1.29 8.95 -7.07
N ASN A 38 1.12 10.19 -7.54
CA ASN A 38 -0.16 10.93 -7.58
C ASN A 38 -1.22 10.35 -8.53
N LYS A 39 -1.16 9.09 -8.86
CA LYS A 39 -2.23 8.43 -9.60
C LYS A 39 -3.18 7.79 -8.60
N SER A 40 -4.16 8.56 -8.18
CA SER A 40 -5.42 8.10 -7.59
C SER A 40 -6.23 7.20 -8.55
N ASN A 41 -5.59 6.21 -9.12
CA ASN A 41 -6.20 5.13 -9.88
C ASN A 41 -5.71 3.81 -9.31
N MET A 42 -6.02 3.55 -8.03
CA MET A 42 -6.22 2.19 -7.57
C MET A 42 -7.62 1.74 -8.01
N SER A 43 -7.97 1.99 -9.29
CA SER A 43 -9.07 1.31 -9.92
C SER A 43 -8.56 -0.08 -10.28
N GLU A 44 -9.11 -1.07 -9.56
CA GLU A 44 -9.05 -2.49 -9.87
C GLU A 44 -7.65 -3.10 -9.88
N ALA A 45 -7.38 -3.86 -8.82
CA ALA A 45 -6.22 -4.74 -8.74
C ALA A 45 -6.30 -5.81 -9.83
N ASP A 46 -5.76 -5.50 -10.98
CA ASP A 46 -5.65 -6.37 -12.17
C ASP A 46 -4.53 -7.43 -12.03
N TRP A 47 -4.29 -7.89 -10.80
CA TRP A 47 -3.21 -8.86 -10.58
C TRP A 47 -3.71 -10.30 -10.37
N ILE A 48 -4.99 -10.54 -10.53
CA ILE A 48 -5.52 -11.90 -10.59
C ILE A 48 -6.17 -12.09 -11.95
N VAL A 49 -5.37 -12.44 -12.95
CA VAL A 49 -5.88 -13.00 -14.21
C VAL A 49 -6.22 -14.45 -13.92
N PHE A 50 -7.52 -14.74 -13.81
CA PHE A 50 -7.98 -16.11 -13.81
C PHE A 50 -7.90 -16.63 -15.25
N GLU A 51 -6.85 -17.36 -15.56
CA GLU A 51 -6.77 -18.15 -16.79
C GLU A 51 -7.77 -19.32 -16.66
N SER A 52 -8.97 -19.13 -17.20
CA SER A 52 -9.92 -20.24 -17.32
C SER A 52 -9.43 -21.17 -18.43
N ARG A 53 -8.80 -22.27 -18.06
CA ARG A 53 -8.62 -23.40 -18.98
C ARG A 53 -10.00 -23.90 -19.37
N GLN A 54 -10.43 -23.56 -20.58
CA GLN A 54 -11.58 -24.21 -21.18
C GLN A 54 -11.24 -25.68 -21.43
N PRO A 55 -12.01 -26.63 -20.91
CA PRO A 55 -11.89 -28.02 -21.39
C PRO A 55 -12.40 -28.10 -22.83
N GLU A 56 -11.55 -28.61 -23.68
CA GLU A 56 -11.78 -28.85 -25.10
C GLU A 56 -12.77 -30.02 -25.29
N ASN A 57 -14.06 -29.77 -24.98
CA ASN A 57 -15.15 -30.66 -25.39
C ASN A 57 -16.42 -29.83 -25.61
N ALA A 58 -16.75 -29.60 -26.86
CA ALA A 58 -17.90 -28.88 -27.31
C ALA A 58 -19.21 -29.51 -26.82
N ALA A 59 -19.90 -28.84 -25.91
CA ALA A 59 -21.29 -29.11 -25.60
C ALA A 59 -22.19 -28.34 -26.58
N PRO A 60 -23.40 -28.88 -26.94
CA PRO A 60 -24.25 -28.29 -27.96
C PRO A 60 -24.67 -26.84 -27.64
N GLU A 61 -24.79 -26.01 -28.67
CA GLU A 61 -24.98 -24.54 -28.65
C GLU A 61 -26.00 -24.00 -27.65
N ASN A 62 -27.08 -24.71 -27.38
CA ASN A 62 -28.12 -24.28 -26.44
C ASN A 62 -27.70 -24.29 -24.97
N VAL A 63 -26.72 -25.09 -24.58
CA VAL A 63 -26.21 -25.19 -23.23
C VAL A 63 -25.23 -24.04 -22.93
N LEU A 64 -24.57 -23.54 -23.97
CA LEU A 64 -23.64 -22.41 -23.85
C LEU A 64 -24.39 -21.10 -23.55
N GLU A 65 -25.51 -20.88 -24.22
CA GLU A 65 -26.35 -19.70 -23.99
C GLU A 65 -26.99 -19.71 -22.61
N LEU A 66 -27.45 -20.86 -22.14
CA LEU A 66 -27.99 -21.01 -20.79
C LEU A 66 -26.93 -20.79 -19.72
N LYS A 67 -25.71 -21.31 -19.93
CA LYS A 67 -24.57 -21.06 -19.05
C LYS A 67 -24.15 -19.59 -19.05
N LYS A 68 -24.16 -18.94 -20.21
CA LYS A 68 -23.84 -17.51 -20.34
C LYS A 68 -24.86 -16.65 -19.59
N GLN A 69 -26.16 -16.92 -19.74
CA GLN A 69 -27.22 -16.23 -19.00
C GLN A 69 -27.15 -16.46 -17.49
N LEU A 70 -26.85 -17.68 -17.05
CA LEU A 70 -26.65 -18.00 -15.63
C LEU A 70 -25.39 -17.29 -15.07
N TYR A 71 -24.32 -17.23 -15.86
CA TYR A 71 -23.08 -16.54 -15.50
C TYR A 71 -23.31 -15.03 -15.41
N GLU A 72 -23.97 -14.41 -16.38
CA GLU A 72 -24.31 -13.00 -16.38
C GLU A 72 -25.24 -12.63 -15.21
N ARG A 73 -26.24 -13.47 -14.90
CA ARG A 73 -27.10 -13.29 -13.71
C ARG A 73 -26.29 -13.40 -12.43
N SER A 74 -25.40 -14.37 -12.31
CA SER A 74 -24.56 -14.54 -11.10
C SER A 74 -23.60 -13.38 -10.90
N MET A 75 -23.08 -12.81 -12.00
CA MET A 75 -22.22 -11.62 -11.98
C MET A 75 -23.02 -10.38 -11.59
N THR A 76 -24.23 -10.22 -12.13
CA THR A 76 -25.11 -9.07 -11.82
C THR A 76 -25.59 -9.12 -10.36
N GLU A 77 -25.84 -10.31 -9.82
CA GLU A 77 -26.20 -10.48 -8.40
C GLU A 77 -25.01 -10.27 -7.47
N ARG A 78 -23.80 -10.70 -7.88
CA ARG A 78 -22.55 -10.42 -7.14
C ARG A 78 -22.21 -8.93 -7.12
N THR A 79 -22.46 -8.21 -8.21
CA THR A 79 -22.24 -6.75 -8.29
C THR A 79 -23.28 -5.98 -7.47
N LYS A 80 -24.50 -6.47 -7.37
CA LYS A 80 -25.54 -5.86 -6.50
C LYS A 80 -25.35 -6.17 -5.01
N ARG A 81 -24.64 -7.25 -4.65
CA ARG A 81 -24.30 -7.62 -3.27
C ARG A 81 -22.95 -7.09 -2.77
N LYS A 82 -22.29 -6.23 -3.50
CA LYS A 82 -21.21 -5.40 -2.91
C LYS A 82 -21.87 -4.34 -2.02
N GLU A 83 -22.48 -4.77 -0.92
CA GLU A 83 -22.54 -3.92 0.26
C GLU A 83 -21.10 -3.50 0.51
N LYS A 84 -20.81 -2.20 0.37
CA LYS A 84 -19.49 -1.64 0.67
C LYS A 84 -19.27 -1.86 2.16
N VAL A 85 -18.66 -2.99 2.51
CA VAL A 85 -18.22 -3.21 3.88
C VAL A 85 -17.19 -2.14 4.16
N ASN A 86 -17.49 -1.21 5.04
CA ASN A 86 -16.52 -0.20 5.48
C ASN A 86 -15.45 -0.94 6.27
N LEU A 87 -14.29 -1.10 5.62
CA LEU A 87 -13.10 -1.66 6.24
C LEU A 87 -12.20 -0.51 6.67
N ASN A 88 -11.94 -0.39 7.97
CA ASN A 88 -10.98 0.56 8.51
C ASN A 88 -9.81 -0.24 9.09
N LEU A 89 -8.63 0.05 8.61
CA LEU A 89 -7.39 -0.55 9.07
C LEU A 89 -6.60 0.50 9.84
N ASN A 90 -6.35 0.24 11.12
CA ASN A 90 -5.52 1.05 12.00
C ASN A 90 -4.26 0.25 12.35
N VAL A 91 -3.09 0.74 11.91
CA VAL A 91 -1.81 0.07 12.10
C VAL A 91 -0.91 0.92 12.98
N SER A 92 -0.66 0.45 14.20
CA SER A 92 0.39 0.99 15.07
C SER A 92 1.72 0.31 14.71
N LEU A 93 2.60 1.06 14.05
CA LEU A 93 3.84 0.56 13.48
C LEU A 93 5.05 1.07 14.26
N ASN A 94 5.78 0.17 14.90
CA ASN A 94 7.09 0.44 15.48
C ASN A 94 8.19 0.02 14.49
N VAL A 95 8.93 1.01 14.02
CA VAL A 95 10.03 0.81 13.06
C VAL A 95 11.34 0.61 13.81
N ASN A 96 12.01 -0.49 13.51
CA ASN A 96 13.33 -0.82 14.03
C ASN A 96 14.42 -0.28 13.08
N PRO A 97 15.60 0.14 13.55
CA PRO A 97 16.69 0.66 12.71
C PRO A 97 17.19 -0.29 11.63
N GLY A 98 16.89 -1.59 11.74
CA GLY A 98 17.22 -2.59 10.72
C GLY A 98 16.32 -2.58 9.48
N LEU A 99 15.23 -1.80 9.46
CA LEU A 99 14.36 -1.62 8.29
C LEU A 99 14.95 -0.59 7.34
N LEU A 100 15.08 -0.94 6.06
CA LEU A 100 15.29 0.03 4.99
C LEU A 100 13.94 0.57 4.52
N LEU A 101 13.71 1.86 4.74
CA LEU A 101 12.58 2.59 4.15
C LEU A 101 13.04 3.26 2.86
N SER A 102 12.35 2.98 1.74
CA SER A 102 12.61 3.62 0.45
C SER A 102 11.34 4.27 -0.04
N ILE A 103 11.31 5.59 -0.06
CA ILE A 103 10.18 6.40 -0.54
C ILE A 103 10.48 6.82 -1.98
N ILE A 104 9.69 6.33 -2.92
CA ILE A 104 9.81 6.67 -4.34
C ILE A 104 8.90 7.85 -4.61
N ILE A 105 9.50 9.06 -4.71
CA ILE A 105 8.77 10.31 -4.90
C ILE A 105 8.30 10.42 -6.36
N ASP A 106 9.20 10.14 -7.30
CA ASP A 106 8.88 10.13 -8.72
C ASP A 106 9.63 9.01 -9.44
N PRO A 107 8.91 7.97 -9.89
CA PRO A 107 9.50 6.84 -10.61
C PRO A 107 10.13 7.24 -11.95
N ALA A 108 9.60 8.29 -12.62
CA ALA A 108 10.07 8.69 -13.94
C ALA A 108 11.46 9.35 -13.89
N THR A 109 11.74 10.06 -12.81
CA THR A 109 13.01 10.75 -12.59
C THR A 109 13.93 9.98 -11.63
N ASN A 110 13.51 8.83 -11.10
CA ASN A 110 14.18 8.06 -10.04
C ASN A 110 14.40 8.85 -8.75
N MET A 111 13.54 9.83 -8.46
CA MET A 111 13.63 10.60 -7.23
C MET A 111 13.21 9.74 -6.05
N THR A 112 14.16 9.42 -5.17
CA THR A 112 13.94 8.50 -4.04
C THR A 112 14.62 8.97 -2.77
N VAL A 113 13.95 8.73 -1.64
CA VAL A 113 14.54 8.84 -0.31
C VAL A 113 14.73 7.44 0.25
N ASN A 114 15.95 7.08 0.60
CA ASN A 114 16.27 5.85 1.31
C ASN A 114 16.72 6.21 2.72
N ALA A 115 16.14 5.59 3.72
CA ALA A 115 16.48 5.86 5.10
C ALA A 115 16.44 4.60 5.96
N ARG A 116 17.29 4.55 6.98
CA ARG A 116 17.19 3.65 8.12
C ARG A 116 17.06 4.48 9.37
N GLY A 117 16.23 4.03 10.28
CA GLY A 117 15.95 4.79 11.49
C GLY A 117 14.91 4.13 12.35
N THR A 118 14.39 4.90 13.30
CA THR A 118 13.36 4.46 14.24
C THR A 118 12.10 5.30 14.08
N ALA A 119 10.95 4.69 14.28
CA ALA A 119 9.70 5.41 14.30
C ALA A 119 8.63 4.71 15.13
N ALA A 120 7.72 5.50 15.67
CA ALA A 120 6.42 5.07 16.14
C ALA A 120 5.37 5.77 15.26
N LEU A 121 4.79 5.02 14.32
CA LEU A 121 3.83 5.55 13.36
C LEU A 121 2.45 4.95 13.58
N ASN A 122 1.42 5.76 13.35
CA ASN A 122 0.05 5.31 13.27
C ASN A 122 -0.45 5.51 11.83
N VAL A 123 -0.82 4.40 11.19
CA VAL A 123 -1.26 4.38 9.79
C VAL A 123 -2.73 4.01 9.75
N LEU A 124 -3.54 4.91 9.22
CA LEU A 124 -4.96 4.71 8.99
C LEU A 124 -5.18 4.48 7.49
N LEU A 125 -5.78 3.36 7.15
CA LEU A 125 -6.09 3.01 5.77
C LEU A 125 -7.56 2.60 5.66
N ASN A 126 -8.26 3.22 4.74
CA ASN A 126 -9.58 2.78 4.30
C ASN A 126 -9.49 2.23 2.87
N PRO A 127 -9.43 0.90 2.69
CA PRO A 127 -9.34 0.30 1.35
C PRO A 127 -10.55 0.58 0.46
N GLY A 128 -11.70 0.92 1.05
CA GLY A 128 -12.93 1.23 0.30
C GLY A 128 -12.91 2.60 -0.36
N THR A 129 -12.22 3.58 0.24
CA THR A 129 -12.04 4.95 -0.29
C THR A 129 -10.65 5.17 -0.87
N GLY A 130 -9.67 4.31 -0.52
CA GLY A 130 -8.26 4.48 -0.85
C GLY A 130 -7.56 5.54 0.01
N GLU A 131 -8.24 6.06 1.05
CA GLU A 131 -7.65 7.06 1.95
C GLU A 131 -6.57 6.42 2.81
N LEU A 132 -5.39 7.04 2.79
CA LEU A 132 -4.23 6.69 3.59
C LEU A 132 -3.80 7.91 4.40
N SER A 133 -3.73 7.76 5.70
CA SER A 133 -3.18 8.79 6.60
C SER A 133 -2.10 8.18 7.47
N ILE A 134 -1.00 8.90 7.63
CA ILE A 134 0.14 8.50 8.47
C ILE A 134 0.38 9.60 9.48
N PHE A 135 0.56 9.22 10.74
CA PHE A 135 0.86 10.12 11.84
C PHE A 135 2.09 9.61 12.60
N GLY A 136 2.92 10.53 13.06
CA GLY A 136 4.10 10.23 13.84
C GLY A 136 5.38 10.77 13.24
N THR A 137 6.51 10.41 13.87
CA THR A 137 7.82 10.90 13.46
C THR A 137 8.74 9.72 13.20
N TYR A 138 9.45 9.79 12.09
CA TYR A 138 10.54 8.88 11.73
C TYR A 138 11.86 9.60 11.97
N GLU A 139 12.69 9.08 12.86
CA GLU A 139 14.03 9.58 13.16
C GLU A 139 15.05 8.86 12.30
N ILE A 140 15.85 9.61 11.55
CA ILE A 140 16.83 9.10 10.60
C ILE A 140 18.13 8.78 11.33
N ALA A 141 18.58 7.52 11.25
CA ALA A 141 19.91 7.11 11.69
C ALA A 141 20.93 7.24 10.56
N GLU A 142 20.54 6.84 9.35
CA GLU A 142 21.34 6.96 8.12
C GLU A 142 20.41 7.01 6.90
N GLY A 143 20.85 7.65 5.83
CA GLY A 143 20.06 7.65 4.60
C GLY A 143 20.66 8.51 3.50
N ASP A 144 19.98 8.45 2.35
CA ASP A 144 20.29 9.27 1.20
C ASP A 144 19.01 9.70 0.47
N PHE A 145 19.10 10.86 -0.16
CA PHE A 145 18.07 11.38 -1.05
C PHE A 145 18.66 11.52 -2.46
N LEU A 146 18.10 10.76 -3.38
CA LEU A 146 18.43 10.89 -4.80
C LEU A 146 17.46 11.91 -5.41
N PHE A 147 18.00 13.08 -5.74
CA PHE A 147 17.25 14.18 -6.36
C PHE A 147 17.51 14.27 -7.85
N SER A 148 16.45 14.45 -8.63
CA SER A 148 16.54 14.64 -10.06
C SER A 148 15.51 15.66 -10.52
N MET A 149 15.97 16.69 -11.25
CA MET A 149 15.12 17.69 -11.88
C MET A 149 15.57 17.86 -13.32
N GLN A 150 15.05 17.06 -14.21
CA GLN A 150 15.39 17.12 -15.62
C GLN A 150 14.81 18.41 -16.26
N PRO A 151 15.55 19.06 -17.20
CA PRO A 151 16.88 18.70 -17.71
C PRO A 151 18.07 19.29 -16.92
N ILE A 152 17.82 19.98 -15.81
CA ILE A 152 18.82 20.86 -15.15
C ILE A 152 19.72 20.06 -14.20
N ILE A 153 19.16 19.14 -13.41
CA ILE A 153 19.89 18.36 -12.41
C ILE A 153 19.54 16.88 -12.62
N SER A 154 20.57 16.07 -12.89
CA SER A 154 20.42 14.62 -13.02
C SER A 154 21.04 13.90 -11.83
N ASN A 155 20.24 13.10 -11.11
CA ASN A 155 20.67 12.12 -10.12
C ASN A 155 21.67 12.64 -9.08
N LYS A 156 21.37 13.81 -8.47
CA LYS A 156 22.19 14.32 -7.39
C LYS A 156 21.87 13.60 -6.08
N LYS A 157 22.88 12.98 -5.50
CA LYS A 157 22.76 12.29 -4.21
C LYS A 157 23.09 13.25 -3.06
N PHE A 158 22.16 13.35 -2.12
CA PHE A 158 22.33 14.04 -0.84
C PHE A 158 22.37 13.00 0.28
N ILE A 159 23.26 13.16 1.23
CA ILE A 159 23.29 12.32 2.42
C ILE A 159 22.38 12.94 3.46
N LEU A 160 21.48 12.14 4.03
CA LEU A 160 20.62 12.56 5.11
C LEU A 160 21.43 12.53 6.41
N GLN A 161 21.36 13.62 7.16
CA GLN A 161 22.09 13.74 8.40
C GLN A 161 21.43 12.89 9.49
N GLN A 162 22.24 12.21 10.30
CA GLN A 162 21.77 11.51 11.48
C GLN A 162 21.04 12.46 12.44
N GLY A 163 19.90 12.02 12.97
CA GLY A 163 19.05 12.83 13.83
C GLY A 163 18.07 13.71 13.05
N GLY A 164 18.14 13.74 11.72
CA GLY A 164 17.08 14.31 10.90
C GLY A 164 15.76 13.57 11.11
N THR A 165 14.64 14.25 10.92
CA THR A 165 13.33 13.69 11.16
C THR A 165 12.39 13.87 9.97
N ILE A 166 11.55 12.85 9.73
CA ILE A 166 10.42 12.94 8.80
C ILE A 166 9.15 12.93 9.66
N GLN A 167 8.42 14.04 9.66
CA GLN A 167 7.19 14.19 10.42
C GLN A 167 5.97 13.99 9.51
N PHE A 168 5.11 13.06 9.89
CA PHE A 168 3.85 12.77 9.22
C PHE A 168 2.69 13.31 10.04
N SER A 169 1.79 14.06 9.39
CA SER A 169 0.63 14.71 10.02
C SER A 169 -0.71 14.38 9.37
N GLY A 170 -0.78 13.32 8.59
CA GLY A 170 -1.95 12.86 7.85
C GLY A 170 -1.57 12.39 6.46
N ASP A 171 -1.74 13.22 5.43
CA ASP A 171 -1.35 12.86 4.07
C ASP A 171 0.17 12.62 3.99
N PRO A 172 0.61 11.44 3.50
CA PRO A 172 2.04 11.15 3.31
C PRO A 172 2.77 12.14 2.41
N MET A 173 2.04 12.82 1.50
CA MET A 173 2.60 13.82 0.59
C MET A 173 2.93 15.14 1.29
N ASP A 174 2.31 15.39 2.46
CA ASP A 174 2.54 16.60 3.27
C ASP A 174 3.58 16.36 4.37
N ALA A 175 4.37 15.30 4.26
CA ALA A 175 5.42 14.99 5.23
C ALA A 175 6.52 16.07 5.23
N MET A 176 6.93 16.49 6.42
CA MET A 176 8.00 17.47 6.59
C MET A 176 9.32 16.78 6.95
N LEU A 177 10.37 17.16 6.23
CA LEU A 177 11.75 16.73 6.50
C LEU A 177 12.50 17.87 7.24
N ASN A 178 13.04 17.56 8.43
CA ASN A 178 13.81 18.47 9.26
C ASN A 178 15.21 17.92 9.48
#